data_eeeaab3368f6a19c44230d3d98c734a2
#
_entry.id   eeeaab3368f6a19c44230d3d98c734a2
#
_cell.length_a   1.000
_cell.length_b   1.000
_cell.length_c   1.000
_cell.angle_alpha   90.00
_cell.angle_beta   90.00
_cell.angle_gamma   90.00
#
_symmetry.space_group_name_H-M   'P 1'
#
loop_
_entity.id
_entity.type
_entity.pdbx_description
1 polymer ?
#
loop_
_entity_poly.entity_id
_entity_poly.type
_entity_poly.pdbx_seq_one_letter_code
_entity_poly.pdbx_strand_id
1 'polypeptide(L)'
;ITKNRKKGVGFKEYNRMLVEQNNQCAVCKTLQAGGNYNSFMVDRNPVTGDVRGLLCKNCNNALRSVGDNLHTLQSMIQYLQHYE
;
A
#
# COMPACT_ATOMS: atom_id res chain seq x y z
N ILE A 1 10.20 -19.70 14.07
CA ILE A 1 10.12 -19.33 13.82
C ILE A 1 9.75 -18.58 13.21
N THR A 2 9.53 -17.99 13.11
CA THR A 2 9.24 -17.19 12.62
C THR A 2 8.42 -17.10 11.87
N LYS A 3 8.13 -17.59 11.60
CA LYS A 3 7.31 -17.87 10.90
C LYS A 3 6.19 -17.13 10.80
N ASN A 4 5.65 -16.70 11.51
CA ASN A 4 4.47 -16.02 11.51
C ASN A 4 4.48 -14.73 10.93
N ARG A 5 5.57 -14.13 10.74
CA ARG A 5 5.63 -12.88 10.21
C ARG A 5 5.17 -12.76 8.84
N LYS A 6 4.98 -13.89 8.18
CA LYS A 6 4.52 -13.84 6.87
C LYS A 6 3.09 -13.66 6.76
N LYS A 7 2.35 -13.80 7.81
CA LYS A 7 0.93 -13.68 7.72
C LYS A 7 0.54 -12.24 7.70
N GLY A 8 -0.69 -11.96 7.42
CA GLY A 8 -1.22 -10.62 7.51
C GLY A 8 -1.24 -10.16 8.94
N VAL A 9 -1.62 -8.92 9.17
CA VAL A 9 -1.72 -8.38 10.51
C VAL A 9 -2.96 -8.90 11.17
N GLY A 10 -2.99 -8.90 12.49
CA GLY A 10 -4.17 -9.32 13.23
C GLY A 10 -5.27 -8.28 13.10
N PHE A 11 -6.46 -8.66 13.52
CA PHE A 11 -7.64 -7.82 13.41
C PHE A 11 -7.49 -6.52 14.15
N LYS A 12 -6.95 -6.55 15.35
CA LYS A 12 -6.76 -5.34 16.13
C LYS A 12 -5.78 -4.39 15.46
N GLU A 13 -4.70 -4.94 14.97
CA GLU A 13 -3.68 -4.14 14.31
C GLU A 13 -4.22 -3.51 13.04
N TYR A 14 -4.98 -4.26 12.27
CA TYR A 14 -5.58 -3.77 11.05
C TYR A 14 -6.52 -2.59 11.35
N ASN A 15 -7.36 -2.73 12.36
CA ASN A 15 -8.28 -1.68 12.72
C ASN A 15 -7.57 -0.44 13.24
N ARG A 16 -6.48 -0.62 13.98
CA ARG A 16 -5.69 0.50 14.45
C ARG A 16 -5.14 1.30 13.28
N MET A 17 -4.64 0.58 12.28
CA MET A 17 -4.09 1.23 11.09
C MET A 17 -5.16 1.98 10.31
N LEU A 18 -6.36 1.40 10.19
CA LEU A 18 -7.46 2.06 9.53
C LEU A 18 -7.81 3.38 10.20
N VAL A 19 -7.86 3.37 11.52
CA VAL A 19 -8.16 4.59 12.27
C VAL A 19 -7.08 5.63 12.04
N GLU A 20 -5.82 5.22 12.07
CA GLU A 20 -4.72 6.15 11.86
C GLU A 20 -4.73 6.75 10.47
N GLN A 21 -5.24 6.01 9.49
CA GLN A 21 -5.34 6.49 8.12
C GLN A 21 -6.68 7.14 7.80
N ASN A 22 -7.53 7.31 8.78
CA ASN A 22 -8.86 7.90 8.61
C ASN A 22 -9.69 7.10 7.60
N ASN A 23 -9.54 5.78 7.63
CA ASN A 23 -10.25 4.85 6.74
C ASN A 23 -9.94 5.11 5.27
N GLN A 24 -8.77 5.61 4.97
CA GLN A 24 -8.36 5.96 3.62
C GLN A 24 -7.11 5.21 3.22
N CYS A 25 -6.93 5.03 1.91
CA CYS A 25 -5.68 4.52 1.38
C CYS A 25 -4.54 5.45 1.81
N ALA A 26 -3.44 4.90 2.24
CA ALA A 26 -2.31 5.70 2.72
C ALA A 26 -1.72 6.58 1.61
N VAL A 27 -1.89 6.19 0.36
CA VAL A 27 -1.30 6.92 -0.76
C VAL A 27 -2.28 7.87 -1.42
N CYS A 28 -3.38 7.35 -1.99
CA CYS A 28 -4.28 8.20 -2.77
C CYS A 28 -5.46 8.75 -1.97
N LYS A 29 -5.61 8.32 -0.73
CA LYS A 29 -6.65 8.80 0.18
C LYS A 29 -8.07 8.42 -0.21
N THR A 30 -8.23 7.47 -1.12
CA THR A 30 -9.56 7.01 -1.45
C THR A 30 -10.18 6.29 -0.25
N LEU A 31 -11.50 6.37 -0.14
CA LEU A 31 -12.23 5.66 0.90
C LEU A 31 -12.61 4.26 0.46
N GLN A 32 -12.34 3.91 -0.80
CA GLN A 32 -12.73 2.63 -1.35
C GLN A 32 -11.53 1.74 -1.61
N ALA A 33 -11.62 0.49 -1.16
CA ALA A 33 -10.51 -0.44 -1.31
C ALA A 33 -10.24 -0.81 -2.77
N GLY A 34 -11.27 -0.87 -3.58
CA GLY A 34 -11.12 -1.16 -4.99
C GLY A 34 -11.19 -2.64 -5.33
N GLY A 35 -11.34 -2.93 -6.60
CA GLY A 35 -11.44 -4.31 -7.07
C GLY A 35 -12.66 -4.99 -6.49
N ASN A 36 -12.50 -6.27 -6.18
CA ASN A 36 -13.58 -7.03 -5.59
C ASN A 36 -13.46 -7.11 -4.08
N TYR A 37 -12.59 -6.29 -3.50
CA TYR A 37 -12.31 -6.37 -2.09
C TYR A 37 -13.06 -5.30 -1.31
N ASN A 38 -13.49 -5.67 -0.11
CA ASN A 38 -14.16 -4.71 0.75
C ASN A 38 -13.20 -4.10 1.74
N SER A 39 -11.94 -4.47 1.69
CA SER A 39 -10.97 -3.96 2.65
C SER A 39 -9.66 -3.63 1.96
N PHE A 40 -8.93 -2.70 2.54
CA PHE A 40 -7.64 -2.30 2.00
C PHE A 40 -6.62 -3.43 2.16
N MET A 41 -5.61 -3.40 1.30
CA MET A 41 -4.55 -4.40 1.31
C MET A 41 -3.47 -4.00 2.29
N VAL A 42 -2.90 -4.98 2.96
CA VAL A 42 -1.76 -4.73 3.85
C VAL A 42 -0.52 -4.64 2.98
N ASP A 43 0.12 -3.47 3.01
CA ASP A 43 1.33 -3.25 2.23
C ASP A 43 2.56 -3.58 3.08
N ARG A 44 3.45 -4.39 2.53
CA ARG A 44 4.68 -4.78 3.21
C ARG A 44 5.88 -4.38 2.40
N ASN A 45 6.96 -4.05 3.08
CA ASN A 45 8.22 -3.82 2.42
C ASN A 45 8.67 -5.15 1.81
N PRO A 46 8.92 -5.23 0.50
CA PRO A 46 9.24 -6.52 -0.13
C PRO A 46 10.59 -7.09 0.28
N VAL A 47 11.46 -6.29 0.84
CA VAL A 47 12.77 -6.76 1.28
C VAL A 47 12.73 -7.20 2.73
N THR A 48 12.17 -6.38 3.61
CA THR A 48 12.19 -6.67 5.04
C THR A 48 10.95 -7.40 5.54
N GLY A 49 9.85 -7.30 4.81
CA GLY A 49 8.58 -7.87 5.24
C GLY A 49 7.81 -7.00 6.22
N ASP A 50 8.37 -5.85 6.60
CA ASP A 50 7.70 -4.98 7.55
C ASP A 50 6.43 -4.39 6.98
N VAL A 51 5.40 -4.31 7.82
CA VAL A 51 4.13 -3.70 7.43
C VAL A 51 4.32 -2.19 7.36
N ARG A 52 3.92 -1.60 6.24
CA ARG A 52 4.07 -0.16 6.04
C ARG A 52 2.74 0.60 6.17
N GLY A 53 1.67 0.02 5.67
CA GLY A 53 0.39 0.70 5.71
C GLY A 53 -0.68 -0.09 5.00
N LEU A 54 -1.85 0.53 4.85
CA LEU A 54 -2.97 -0.08 4.14
C LEU A 54 -3.21 0.69 2.86
N LEU A 55 -3.32 -0.01 1.76
CA LEU A 55 -3.46 0.60 0.43
C LEU A 55 -4.68 0.05 -0.29
N CYS A 56 -5.25 0.88 -1.15
CA CYS A 56 -6.28 0.38 -2.04
C CYS A 56 -5.63 -0.54 -3.07
N LYS A 57 -6.44 -1.32 -3.76
CA LYS A 57 -5.94 -2.26 -4.73
C LYS A 57 -5.10 -1.58 -5.80
N ASN A 58 -5.55 -0.44 -6.29
CA ASN A 58 -4.83 0.25 -7.36
C ASN A 58 -3.45 0.72 -6.93
N CYS A 59 -3.34 1.31 -5.76
CA CYS A 59 -2.05 1.78 -5.28
C CYS A 59 -1.12 0.62 -4.96
N ASN A 60 -1.67 -0.45 -4.39
CA ASN A 60 -0.88 -1.63 -4.08
C ASN A 60 -0.32 -2.23 -5.38
N ASN A 61 -1.15 -2.34 -6.41
CA ASN A 61 -0.71 -2.88 -7.69
C ASN A 61 0.29 -1.96 -8.37
N ALA A 62 0.10 -0.66 -8.27
CA ALA A 62 1.01 0.30 -8.89
C ALA A 62 2.42 0.19 -8.30
N LEU A 63 2.52 0.11 -6.98
CA LEU A 63 3.82 -0.04 -6.34
C LEU A 63 4.47 -1.36 -6.74
N ARG A 64 3.67 -2.42 -6.82
CA ARG A 64 4.19 -3.71 -7.21
C ARG A 64 4.68 -3.69 -8.66
N SER A 65 3.96 -3.01 -9.54
CA SER A 65 4.32 -2.94 -10.96
C SER A 65 5.64 -2.25 -11.19
N VAL A 66 5.97 -1.24 -10.39
CA VAL A 66 7.24 -0.55 -10.54
C VAL A 66 8.32 -1.16 -9.64
N GLY A 67 8.02 -2.29 -9.01
CA GLY A 67 9.02 -2.98 -8.18
C GLY A 67 9.40 -2.20 -6.94
N ASP A 68 8.51 -1.35 -6.45
CA ASP A 68 8.79 -0.59 -5.23
C ASP A 68 10.02 0.32 -5.42
N ASN A 69 10.30 0.70 -6.66
CA ASN A 69 11.52 1.41 -7.02
C ASN A 69 11.31 2.92 -6.97
N LEU A 70 11.97 3.54 -6.01
CA LEU A 70 11.83 4.97 -5.78
C LEU A 70 12.26 5.80 -7.00
N HIS A 71 13.36 5.39 -7.62
CA HIS A 71 13.86 6.11 -8.79
C HIS A 71 12.86 6.06 -9.94
N THR A 72 12.24 4.90 -10.18
CA THR A 72 11.23 4.77 -11.22
C THR A 72 10.02 5.65 -10.92
N LEU A 73 9.60 5.70 -9.66
CA LEU A 73 8.48 6.54 -9.28
C LEU A 73 8.78 8.01 -9.49
N GLN A 74 9.99 8.44 -9.17
CA GLN A 74 10.40 9.81 -9.39
C GLN A 74 10.42 10.15 -10.86
N SER A 75 10.88 9.21 -11.69
CA SER A 75 10.91 9.41 -13.14
C SER A 75 9.49 9.51 -13.70
N MET A 76 8.56 8.77 -13.15
CA MET A 76 7.17 8.85 -13.57
C MET A 76 6.58 10.22 -13.25
N ILE A 77 6.93 10.77 -12.10
CA ILE A 77 6.49 12.11 -11.73
C ILE A 77 7.00 13.11 -12.73
N GLN A 78 8.28 13.05 -13.06
CA GLN A 78 8.89 13.97 -14.00
C GLN A 78 8.27 13.86 -15.39
N TYR A 79 7.99 12.62 -15.79
CA TYR A 79 7.35 12.37 -17.08
C TYR A 79 6.00 13.07 -17.16
N LEU A 80 5.18 12.91 -16.12
CA LEU A 80 3.87 13.54 -16.11
C LEU A 80 3.96 15.06 -16.08
N GLN A 81 4.91 15.59 -15.31
CA GLN A 81 5.10 17.04 -15.23
C GLN A 81 5.48 17.64 -16.57
N HIS A 82 6.21 16.89 -17.39
CA HIS A 82 6.62 17.37 -18.71
C HIS A 82 5.41 17.59 -19.62
N TYR A 83 4.34 16.85 -19.41
CA TYR A 83 3.15 16.93 -20.27
C TYR A 83 1.96 17.65 -19.64
N GLU A 84 2.19 18.30 -18.53
CA GLU A 84 1.10 19.04 -17.89
C GLU A 84 0.80 20.36 -18.58
#